data_818c3b95991eb7cebf3d95d8ee60d9fd
#
_entry.id   818c3b95991eb7cebf3d95d8ee60d9fd
#
_cell.length_a   1.000
_cell.length_b   1.000
_cell.length_c   1.000
_cell.angle_alpha   90.00
_cell.angle_beta   90.00
_cell.angle_gamma   90.00
#
_symmetry.space_group_name_H-M   'P 1'
#
loop_
_entity.id
_entity.type
_entity.pdbx_description
1 polymer ?
#
loop_
_entity_poly.entity_id
_entity_poly.type
_entity_poly.pdbx_seq_one_letter_code
_entity_poly.pdbx_strand_id
1 'polypeptide(L)'
;MVRMRDIAGKLGVSVSTVSLALNRKDQGRVNPELAERIRTTAMDMGYTPNLHAIGLKLNKSHAIALISHTSADDLFLPGLVLGAQSAATKAGYILVTIPVLAGPNAEQEAIRTALQRDVDGIIFAADYFRRRQIPEVPQGVPFVFLDCVSSGLSPLVTEVIADEIQGAFDATKHLIEAGHSRIGYIGIDEEKYIARHLREEGYRKAMQEFFGDESSVLVVNAHDPSISAGEKAAKDLLDASAEERPTALFCFSDRTAFGVARAAQSIGLSIPNDLSIVGFDNVQYTSEFFEPRLTTVELPHPRMSAEAVRQLVQLIDNGPTDPSRIKVSCPLIPRNSVSTTAE
;
A
#
# COMPACT_ATOMS: atom_id res chain seq x y z
N MET A 1 -39.39 -1.67 0.87
CA MET A 1 -38.40 -0.90 1.66
C MET A 1 -39.17 0.16 2.45
N VAL A 2 -39.01 0.20 3.77
CA VAL A 2 -39.70 1.16 4.66
C VAL A 2 -39.19 2.57 4.37
N ARG A 3 -40.08 3.55 4.34
CA ARG A 3 -39.75 4.96 4.07
C ARG A 3 -40.10 5.81 5.29
N MET A 4 -39.49 7.00 5.43
CA MET A 4 -39.79 7.94 6.53
C MET A 4 -41.30 8.25 6.66
N ARG A 5 -42.04 8.27 5.55
CA ARG A 5 -43.50 8.47 5.56
C ARG A 5 -44.27 7.34 6.25
N ASP A 6 -43.75 6.12 6.21
CA ASP A 6 -44.39 4.98 6.84
C ASP A 6 -44.25 5.05 8.37
N ILE A 7 -43.07 5.50 8.85
CA ILE A 7 -42.81 5.81 10.26
C ILE A 7 -43.69 6.98 10.73
N ALA A 8 -43.73 8.04 9.92
CA ALA A 8 -44.54 9.21 10.20
C ALA A 8 -46.05 8.86 10.35
N GLY A 9 -46.56 8.03 9.42
CA GLY A 9 -47.92 7.52 9.49
C GLY A 9 -48.22 6.68 10.73
N LYS A 10 -47.26 5.78 11.10
CA LYS A 10 -47.42 4.92 12.29
C LYS A 10 -47.45 5.69 13.61
N LEU A 11 -46.72 6.81 13.68
CA LEU A 11 -46.58 7.62 14.90
C LEU A 11 -47.47 8.88 14.90
N GLY A 12 -48.19 9.17 13.80
CA GLY A 12 -49.04 10.36 13.69
C GLY A 12 -48.25 11.68 13.69
N VAL A 13 -47.04 11.69 13.14
CA VAL A 13 -46.17 12.87 13.09
C VAL A 13 -45.83 13.27 11.65
N SER A 14 -45.26 14.45 11.47
CA SER A 14 -44.79 14.87 10.14
C SER A 14 -43.51 14.13 9.69
N VAL A 15 -43.30 13.96 8.38
CA VAL A 15 -42.06 13.39 7.82
C VAL A 15 -40.86 14.25 8.21
N SER A 16 -41.00 15.56 8.33
CA SER A 16 -39.98 16.46 8.80
C SER A 16 -39.57 16.19 10.25
N THR A 17 -40.50 15.89 11.14
CA THR A 17 -40.22 15.49 12.53
C THR A 17 -39.46 14.18 12.59
N VAL A 18 -39.85 13.18 11.79
CA VAL A 18 -39.11 11.92 11.66
C VAL A 18 -37.69 12.17 11.14
N SER A 19 -37.53 13.00 10.11
CA SER A 19 -36.22 13.35 9.57
C SER A 19 -35.34 14.03 10.58
N LEU A 20 -35.84 14.96 11.39
CA LEU A 20 -35.09 15.63 12.46
C LEU A 20 -34.62 14.62 13.51
N ALA A 21 -35.49 13.72 13.97
CA ALA A 21 -35.13 12.71 14.98
C ALA A 21 -34.09 11.70 14.47
N LEU A 22 -34.26 11.18 13.25
CA LEU A 22 -33.36 10.19 12.67
C LEU A 22 -31.97 10.76 12.34
N ASN A 23 -31.89 12.05 11.97
CA ASN A 23 -30.63 12.74 11.68
C ASN A 23 -30.00 13.41 12.93
N ARG A 24 -30.51 13.16 14.13
CA ARG A 24 -30.03 13.75 15.39
C ARG A 24 -30.00 15.29 15.40
N LYS A 25 -30.90 15.92 14.62
CA LYS A 25 -31.10 17.39 14.56
C LYS A 25 -32.31 17.83 15.33
N ASP A 26 -32.73 17.01 16.30
CA ASP A 26 -33.95 17.10 17.11
C ASP A 26 -33.79 18.01 18.34
N GLN A 27 -32.59 18.36 18.76
CA GLN A 27 -32.33 19.21 19.94
C GLN A 27 -33.08 20.56 19.81
N GLY A 28 -33.95 20.85 20.80
CA GLY A 28 -34.77 22.05 20.84
C GLY A 28 -35.88 22.14 19.78
N ARG A 29 -36.08 21.09 18.94
CA ARG A 29 -37.06 21.07 17.83
C ARG A 29 -38.05 19.93 17.91
N VAL A 30 -37.73 18.85 18.59
CA VAL A 30 -38.60 17.69 18.81
C VAL A 30 -38.50 17.30 20.28
N ASN A 31 -39.65 16.92 20.87
CA ASN A 31 -39.66 16.40 22.23
C ASN A 31 -38.72 15.17 22.33
N PRO A 32 -37.83 15.08 23.35
CA PRO A 32 -36.85 13.99 23.48
C PRO A 32 -37.48 12.58 23.52
N GLU A 33 -38.62 12.41 24.20
CA GLU A 33 -39.34 11.14 24.27
C GLU A 33 -39.90 10.75 22.89
N LEU A 34 -40.43 11.71 22.14
CA LEU A 34 -40.91 11.49 20.78
C LEU A 34 -39.80 11.15 19.83
N ALA A 35 -38.62 11.83 19.95
CA ALA A 35 -37.47 11.55 19.13
C ALA A 35 -36.96 10.11 19.36
N GLU A 36 -36.96 9.64 20.62
CA GLU A 36 -36.57 8.27 20.93
C GLU A 36 -37.59 7.24 20.43
N ARG A 37 -38.86 7.50 20.56
CA ARG A 37 -39.93 6.67 19.98
C ARG A 37 -39.80 6.55 18.45
N ILE A 38 -39.45 7.65 17.78
CA ILE A 38 -39.22 7.63 16.34
C ILE A 38 -38.05 6.72 16.00
N ARG A 39 -36.91 6.82 16.72
CA ARG A 39 -35.70 5.98 16.50
C ARG A 39 -36.01 4.50 16.72
N THR A 40 -36.68 4.16 17.82
CA THR A 40 -37.08 2.79 18.15
C THR A 40 -38.03 2.24 17.07
N THR A 41 -39.06 3.01 16.70
CA THR A 41 -40.02 2.59 15.65
C THR A 41 -39.34 2.38 14.31
N ALA A 42 -38.39 3.24 13.95
CA ALA A 42 -37.59 3.09 12.73
C ALA A 42 -36.77 1.77 12.73
N MET A 43 -36.12 1.45 13.85
CA MET A 43 -35.40 0.22 14.05
C MET A 43 -36.30 -1.02 13.95
N ASP A 44 -37.43 -1.02 14.66
CA ASP A 44 -38.42 -2.12 14.67
C ASP A 44 -39.03 -2.37 13.29
N MET A 45 -39.17 -1.30 12.50
CA MET A 45 -39.68 -1.40 11.12
C MET A 45 -38.60 -1.79 10.11
N GLY A 46 -37.34 -1.91 10.51
CA GLY A 46 -36.21 -2.17 9.61
C GLY A 46 -35.93 -1.02 8.65
N TYR A 47 -36.18 0.22 9.08
CA TYR A 47 -35.87 1.40 8.29
C TYR A 47 -34.35 1.57 8.17
N THR A 48 -33.86 1.62 6.94
CA THR A 48 -32.46 1.98 6.63
C THR A 48 -32.46 3.36 5.94
N PRO A 49 -31.71 4.34 6.47
CA PRO A 49 -31.57 5.64 5.80
C PRO A 49 -31.10 5.48 4.36
N ASN A 50 -31.74 6.15 3.43
CA ASN A 50 -31.26 6.20 2.05
C ASN A 50 -30.17 7.26 1.96
N LEU A 51 -28.92 6.82 1.98
CA LEU A 51 -27.74 7.69 1.92
C LEU A 51 -27.68 8.49 0.62
N HIS A 52 -28.19 7.94 -0.50
CA HIS A 52 -28.29 8.70 -1.76
C HIS A 52 -29.24 9.91 -1.64
N ALA A 53 -30.37 9.74 -0.94
CA ALA A 53 -31.30 10.87 -0.72
C ALA A 53 -30.72 11.94 0.24
N ILE A 54 -29.87 11.52 1.16
CA ILE A 54 -29.12 12.42 2.07
C ILE A 54 -28.00 13.10 1.29
N GLY A 55 -27.29 12.37 0.47
CA GLY A 55 -26.17 12.83 -0.37
C GLY A 55 -26.62 13.92 -1.37
N LEU A 56 -27.73 13.70 -2.07
CA LEU A 56 -28.34 14.69 -2.97
C LEU A 56 -28.62 16.03 -2.26
N LYS A 57 -29.00 15.99 -0.98
CA LYS A 57 -29.26 17.20 -0.19
C LYS A 57 -27.99 17.89 0.32
N LEU A 58 -26.91 17.14 0.50
CA LEU A 58 -25.64 17.62 1.03
C LEU A 58 -24.60 17.84 -0.07
N ASN A 59 -24.90 17.48 -1.31
CA ASN A 59 -23.97 17.43 -2.44
C ASN A 59 -22.70 16.60 -2.13
N LYS A 60 -22.86 15.52 -1.34
CA LYS A 60 -21.81 14.55 -0.98
C LYS A 60 -22.38 13.15 -1.08
N SER A 61 -21.71 12.26 -1.79
CA SER A 61 -22.13 10.86 -1.94
C SER A 61 -21.72 9.99 -0.73
N HIS A 62 -20.75 10.46 0.04
CA HIS A 62 -20.03 9.66 1.03
C HIS A 62 -19.43 8.37 0.45
N ALA A 63 -19.01 8.43 -0.81
CA ALA A 63 -18.30 7.38 -1.51
C ALA A 63 -16.98 7.92 -2.05
N ILE A 64 -15.90 7.14 -1.91
CA ILE A 64 -14.60 7.39 -2.52
C ILE A 64 -14.20 6.23 -3.38
N ALA A 65 -13.51 6.48 -4.49
CA ALA A 65 -13.03 5.44 -5.38
C ALA A 65 -11.58 5.06 -5.09
N LEU A 66 -11.28 3.77 -5.06
CA LEU A 66 -9.94 3.22 -5.23
C LEU A 66 -9.85 2.61 -6.62
N ILE A 67 -9.14 3.28 -7.51
CA ILE A 67 -8.85 2.80 -8.86
C ILE A 67 -7.49 2.14 -8.82
N SER A 68 -7.41 0.87 -9.24
CA SER A 68 -6.13 0.13 -9.22
C SER A 68 -6.01 -0.75 -10.45
N HIS A 69 -4.78 -0.87 -10.94
CA HIS A 69 -4.47 -1.91 -11.89
C HIS A 69 -4.62 -3.27 -11.20
N THR A 70 -5.15 -4.24 -11.90
CA THR A 70 -5.27 -5.62 -11.43
C THR A 70 -4.52 -6.53 -12.39
N SER A 71 -3.60 -7.31 -11.85
CA SER A 71 -3.05 -8.48 -12.52
C SER A 71 -3.42 -9.74 -11.73
N ALA A 72 -3.43 -10.89 -12.39
CA ALA A 72 -3.70 -12.16 -11.72
C ALA A 72 -2.67 -12.49 -10.61
N ASP A 73 -1.49 -11.87 -10.71
CA ASP A 73 -0.36 -12.08 -9.81
C ASP A 73 -0.18 -10.94 -8.80
N ASP A 74 -1.16 -10.05 -8.66
CA ASP A 74 -1.08 -8.92 -7.73
C ASP A 74 -1.26 -9.39 -6.28
N LEU A 75 -0.13 -9.55 -5.60
CA LEU A 75 -0.07 -9.98 -4.20
C LEU A 75 -0.35 -8.82 -3.22
N PHE A 76 -0.36 -7.58 -3.69
CA PHE A 76 -0.40 -6.38 -2.85
C PHE A 76 -1.78 -5.72 -2.80
N LEU A 77 -2.60 -5.89 -3.84
CA LEU A 77 -3.94 -5.32 -3.93
C LEU A 77 -4.83 -5.64 -2.71
N PRO A 78 -4.85 -6.87 -2.16
CA PRO A 78 -5.65 -7.15 -0.96
C PRO A 78 -5.28 -6.26 0.23
N GLY A 79 -4.00 -6.00 0.46
CA GLY A 79 -3.52 -5.11 1.51
C GLY A 79 -3.97 -3.66 1.30
N LEU A 80 -3.88 -3.16 0.08
CA LEU A 80 -4.35 -1.82 -0.29
C LEU A 80 -5.87 -1.68 -0.07
N VAL A 81 -6.66 -2.66 -0.52
CA VAL A 81 -8.13 -2.63 -0.35
C VAL A 81 -8.52 -2.68 1.12
N LEU A 82 -7.93 -3.56 1.93
CA LEU A 82 -8.25 -3.70 3.36
C LEU A 82 -7.93 -2.44 4.14
N GLY A 83 -6.77 -1.83 3.91
CA GLY A 83 -6.38 -0.60 4.57
C GLY A 83 -7.29 0.57 4.19
N ALA A 84 -7.55 0.75 2.89
CA ALA A 84 -8.45 1.79 2.40
C ALA A 84 -9.88 1.60 2.90
N GLN A 85 -10.42 0.38 2.87
CA GLN A 85 -11.77 0.09 3.37
C GLN A 85 -11.92 0.41 4.87
N SER A 86 -10.93 0.00 5.68
CA SER A 86 -10.95 0.28 7.11
C SER A 86 -10.92 1.78 7.40
N ALA A 87 -10.07 2.53 6.70
CA ALA A 87 -9.95 3.97 6.87
C ALA A 87 -11.19 4.72 6.36
N ALA A 88 -11.72 4.35 5.18
CA ALA A 88 -12.93 4.92 4.61
C ALA A 88 -14.14 4.73 5.55
N THR A 89 -14.32 3.53 6.08
CA THR A 89 -15.42 3.22 7.01
C THR A 89 -15.32 4.08 8.28
N LYS A 90 -14.12 4.25 8.85
CA LYS A 90 -13.90 5.11 10.03
C LYS A 90 -14.20 6.58 9.74
N ALA A 91 -13.94 7.03 8.52
CA ALA A 91 -14.23 8.40 8.07
C ALA A 91 -15.68 8.59 7.61
N GLY A 92 -16.53 7.55 7.64
CA GLY A 92 -17.93 7.61 7.22
C GLY A 92 -18.15 7.54 5.71
N TYR A 93 -17.17 6.99 4.97
CA TYR A 93 -17.21 6.79 3.53
C TYR A 93 -17.38 5.31 3.16
N ILE A 94 -18.00 5.08 2.00
CA ILE A 94 -17.96 3.78 1.32
C ILE A 94 -16.79 3.78 0.35
N LEU A 95 -16.02 2.70 0.33
CA LEU A 95 -14.98 2.49 -0.67
C LEU A 95 -15.59 1.76 -1.89
N VAL A 96 -15.42 2.36 -3.06
CA VAL A 96 -15.76 1.75 -4.36
C VAL A 96 -14.45 1.36 -5.04
N THR A 97 -14.19 0.08 -5.18
CA THR A 97 -13.01 -0.40 -5.91
C THR A 97 -13.33 -0.53 -7.40
N ILE A 98 -12.51 0.06 -8.25
CA ILE A 98 -12.66 0.06 -9.70
C ILE A 98 -11.37 -0.47 -10.32
N PRO A 99 -11.40 -1.66 -10.92
CA PRO A 99 -10.23 -2.22 -11.58
C PRO A 99 -9.94 -1.49 -12.90
N VAL A 100 -8.68 -1.22 -13.17
CA VAL A 100 -8.20 -0.82 -14.48
C VAL A 100 -8.00 -2.08 -15.31
N LEU A 101 -8.85 -2.28 -16.31
CA LEU A 101 -8.77 -3.43 -17.21
C LEU A 101 -7.74 -3.18 -18.31
N ALA A 102 -7.27 -4.25 -18.97
CA ALA A 102 -6.36 -4.10 -20.09
C ALA A 102 -7.04 -3.38 -21.27
N GLY A 103 -6.33 -2.46 -21.90
CA GLY A 103 -6.81 -1.77 -23.09
C GLY A 103 -6.36 -0.31 -23.19
N PRO A 104 -6.44 0.27 -24.39
CA PRO A 104 -6.18 1.69 -24.58
C PRO A 104 -7.25 2.49 -23.81
N ASN A 105 -6.83 3.54 -23.10
CA ASN A 105 -7.68 4.41 -22.29
C ASN A 105 -8.36 3.75 -21.06
N ALA A 106 -7.95 2.55 -20.65
CA ALA A 106 -8.57 1.83 -19.52
C ALA A 106 -8.58 2.64 -18.20
N GLU A 107 -7.51 3.39 -17.93
CA GLU A 107 -7.44 4.29 -16.76
C GLU A 107 -8.49 5.41 -16.84
N GLN A 108 -8.63 6.02 -18.01
CA GLN A 108 -9.60 7.09 -18.24
C GLN A 108 -11.04 6.57 -18.14
N GLU A 109 -11.29 5.34 -18.56
CA GLU A 109 -12.60 4.68 -18.42
C GLU A 109 -12.91 4.37 -16.95
N ALA A 110 -11.91 3.92 -16.17
CA ALA A 110 -12.06 3.69 -14.74
C ALA A 110 -12.39 5.00 -13.99
N ILE A 111 -11.69 6.09 -14.32
CA ILE A 111 -11.98 7.43 -13.76
C ILE A 111 -13.38 7.88 -14.14
N ARG A 112 -13.78 7.75 -15.41
CA ARG A 112 -15.14 8.08 -15.85
C ARG A 112 -16.18 7.28 -15.10
N THR A 113 -15.92 6.00 -14.86
CA THR A 113 -16.80 5.12 -14.08
C THR A 113 -16.96 5.61 -12.64
N ALA A 114 -15.86 6.06 -12.00
CA ALA A 114 -15.90 6.66 -10.68
C ALA A 114 -16.76 7.93 -10.65
N LEU A 115 -16.53 8.83 -11.62
CA LEU A 115 -17.27 10.09 -11.73
C LEU A 115 -18.76 9.89 -12.00
N GLN A 116 -19.13 8.89 -12.82
CA GLN A 116 -20.55 8.52 -13.06
C GLN A 116 -21.25 7.97 -11.81
N ARG A 117 -20.51 7.59 -10.78
CA ARG A 117 -21.03 7.14 -9.47
C ARG A 117 -21.04 8.25 -8.43
N ASP A 118 -20.78 9.50 -8.85
CA ASP A 118 -20.73 10.69 -8.00
C ASP A 118 -19.82 10.53 -6.79
N VAL A 119 -18.65 9.86 -6.94
CA VAL A 119 -17.71 9.72 -5.83
C VAL A 119 -17.14 11.09 -5.42
N ASP A 120 -16.95 11.30 -4.11
CA ASP A 120 -16.47 12.56 -3.56
C ASP A 120 -14.95 12.76 -3.79
N GLY A 121 -14.23 11.70 -4.15
CA GLY A 121 -12.81 11.75 -4.47
C GLY A 121 -12.25 10.42 -4.96
N ILE A 122 -11.03 10.45 -5.48
CA ILE A 122 -10.38 9.32 -6.15
C ILE A 122 -9.00 9.08 -5.56
N ILE A 123 -8.71 7.82 -5.20
CA ILE A 123 -7.36 7.30 -4.98
C ILE A 123 -6.99 6.47 -6.20
N PHE A 124 -5.87 6.79 -6.83
CA PHE A 124 -5.35 6.05 -7.97
C PHE A 124 -4.08 5.30 -7.56
N ALA A 125 -4.13 3.97 -7.57
CA ALA A 125 -3.02 3.09 -7.25
C ALA A 125 -2.43 2.45 -8.50
N ALA A 126 -1.11 2.48 -8.64
CA ALA A 126 -0.42 1.72 -9.65
C ALA A 126 -0.28 0.24 -9.23
N ASP A 127 0.05 -0.63 -10.20
CA ASP A 127 0.31 -2.06 -10.00
C ASP A 127 1.69 -2.34 -9.35
N TYR A 128 2.59 -1.37 -9.43
CA TYR A 128 3.91 -1.34 -8.77
C TYR A 128 4.41 0.10 -8.72
N PHE A 129 5.37 0.38 -7.86
CA PHE A 129 5.89 1.72 -7.68
C PHE A 129 6.57 2.25 -8.94
N ARG A 130 5.92 3.21 -9.62
CA ARG A 130 6.35 3.80 -10.89
C ARG A 130 5.95 5.26 -11.05
N ARG A 131 6.59 5.92 -12.04
CA ARG A 131 6.18 7.26 -12.48
C ARG A 131 4.94 7.16 -13.36
N ARG A 132 4.01 8.09 -13.15
CA ARG A 132 2.77 8.18 -13.93
C ARG A 132 2.51 9.61 -14.38
N GLN A 133 1.94 9.76 -15.55
CA GLN A 133 1.21 10.98 -15.90
C GLN A 133 -0.08 11.01 -15.09
N ILE A 134 -0.47 12.21 -14.63
CA ILE A 134 -1.77 12.35 -13.98
C ILE A 134 -2.85 12.13 -15.03
N PRO A 135 -3.79 11.19 -14.83
CA PRO A 135 -4.91 11.02 -15.72
C PRO A 135 -5.76 12.29 -15.80
N GLU A 136 -6.56 12.44 -16.86
CA GLU A 136 -7.51 13.55 -16.97
C GLU A 136 -8.61 13.43 -15.92
N VAL A 137 -8.47 14.20 -14.86
CA VAL A 137 -9.46 14.33 -13.79
C VAL A 137 -10.04 15.74 -13.86
N PRO A 138 -11.39 15.92 -13.82
CA PRO A 138 -12.00 17.23 -13.83
C PRO A 138 -11.48 18.10 -12.69
N GLN A 139 -11.33 19.41 -12.97
CA GLN A 139 -10.89 20.35 -11.96
C GLN A 139 -11.84 20.36 -10.75
N GLY A 140 -11.29 20.32 -9.55
CA GLY A 140 -12.04 20.30 -8.30
C GLY A 140 -12.40 18.93 -7.76
N VAL A 141 -12.10 17.84 -8.47
CA VAL A 141 -12.23 16.47 -7.94
C VAL A 141 -11.01 16.15 -7.09
N PRO A 142 -11.16 15.89 -5.77
CA PRO A 142 -10.06 15.46 -4.91
C PRO A 142 -9.40 14.18 -5.44
N PHE A 143 -8.06 14.20 -5.53
CA PHE A 143 -7.30 13.13 -6.15
C PHE A 143 -5.98 12.88 -5.42
N VAL A 144 -5.67 11.60 -5.16
CA VAL A 144 -4.43 11.16 -4.48
C VAL A 144 -3.82 10.01 -5.26
N PHE A 145 -2.50 10.07 -5.49
CA PHE A 145 -1.72 8.93 -5.95
C PHE A 145 -1.33 8.00 -4.79
N LEU A 146 -1.42 6.71 -5.03
CA LEU A 146 -1.01 5.67 -4.11
C LEU A 146 -0.07 4.70 -4.81
N ASP A 147 1.11 4.47 -4.22
CA ASP A 147 2.18 3.64 -4.76
C ASP A 147 2.62 4.04 -6.18
N CYS A 148 2.55 5.31 -6.47
CA CYS A 148 3.08 5.92 -7.69
C CYS A 148 3.39 7.40 -7.46
N VAL A 149 4.19 7.96 -8.35
CA VAL A 149 4.57 9.36 -8.33
C VAL A 149 4.26 10.01 -9.68
N SER A 150 3.92 11.30 -9.65
CA SER A 150 3.72 12.08 -10.85
C SER A 150 5.02 12.22 -11.66
N SER A 151 4.88 12.34 -12.99
CA SER A 151 6.00 12.61 -13.87
C SER A 151 6.51 14.04 -13.62
N GLY A 152 7.74 14.16 -13.09
CA GLY A 152 8.36 15.43 -12.73
C GLY A 152 9.23 15.30 -11.49
N LEU A 153 9.90 16.41 -11.13
CA LEU A 153 10.77 16.45 -9.94
C LEU A 153 9.97 16.70 -8.65
N SER A 154 8.89 17.46 -8.75
CA SER A 154 8.01 17.78 -7.63
C SER A 154 6.65 17.09 -7.79
N PRO A 155 5.95 16.76 -6.68
CA PRO A 155 4.59 16.26 -6.74
C PRO A 155 3.66 17.26 -7.42
N LEU A 156 2.78 16.77 -8.30
CA LEU A 156 1.71 17.57 -8.91
C LEU A 156 0.34 17.29 -8.26
N VAL A 157 0.27 16.20 -7.49
CA VAL A 157 -0.85 15.78 -6.65
C VAL A 157 -0.28 15.23 -5.35
N THR A 158 -1.10 15.05 -4.32
CA THR A 158 -0.66 14.33 -3.12
C THR A 158 -0.34 12.88 -3.46
N GLU A 159 0.86 12.43 -3.08
CA GLU A 159 1.41 11.11 -3.36
C GLU A 159 1.71 10.39 -2.04
N VAL A 160 1.21 9.18 -1.89
CA VAL A 160 1.52 8.32 -0.73
C VAL A 160 2.32 7.13 -1.23
N ILE A 161 3.56 7.02 -0.75
CA ILE A 161 4.54 6.02 -1.19
C ILE A 161 5.20 5.31 -0.01
N ALA A 162 5.82 4.17 -0.26
CA ALA A 162 6.69 3.50 0.67
C ALA A 162 8.03 4.24 0.84
N ASP A 163 8.64 4.22 2.03
CA ASP A 163 10.01 4.71 2.23
C ASP A 163 11.03 3.59 1.94
N GLU A 164 11.17 3.32 0.64
CA GLU A 164 12.00 2.25 0.09
C GLU A 164 13.48 2.40 0.49
N ILE A 165 14.01 3.64 0.49
CA ILE A 165 15.41 3.92 0.81
C ILE A 165 15.69 3.55 2.26
N GLN A 166 14.82 4.01 3.19
CA GLN A 166 15.01 3.73 4.61
C GLN A 166 14.83 2.23 4.91
N GLY A 167 13.84 1.58 4.29
CA GLY A 167 13.65 0.14 4.45
C GLY A 167 14.86 -0.68 3.98
N ALA A 168 15.45 -0.33 2.84
CA ALA A 168 16.64 -1.00 2.32
C ALA A 168 17.89 -0.69 3.16
N PHE A 169 18.00 0.54 3.67
CA PHE A 169 19.06 0.89 4.63
C PHE A 169 18.96 0.03 5.90
N ASP A 170 17.77 -0.08 6.48
CA ASP A 170 17.53 -0.86 7.70
C ASP A 170 17.78 -2.36 7.48
N ALA A 171 17.42 -2.90 6.31
CA ALA A 171 17.73 -4.28 5.91
C ALA A 171 19.24 -4.55 5.88
N THR A 172 19.98 -3.65 5.24
CA THR A 172 21.45 -3.77 5.13
C THR A 172 22.13 -3.58 6.48
N LYS A 173 21.69 -2.58 7.24
CA LYS A 173 22.17 -2.32 8.60
C LYS A 173 21.99 -3.54 9.51
N HIS A 174 20.86 -4.24 9.41
CA HIS A 174 20.62 -5.45 10.19
C HIS A 174 21.65 -6.55 9.89
N LEU A 175 22.06 -6.73 8.65
CA LEU A 175 23.13 -7.65 8.29
C LEU A 175 24.49 -7.20 8.86
N ILE A 176 24.79 -5.90 8.81
CA ILE A 176 26.02 -5.33 9.39
C ILE A 176 26.05 -5.54 10.92
N GLU A 177 24.95 -5.25 11.61
CA GLU A 177 24.82 -5.44 13.06
C GLU A 177 24.88 -6.92 13.47
N ALA A 178 24.56 -7.85 12.55
CA ALA A 178 24.78 -9.28 12.74
C ALA A 178 26.27 -9.72 12.52
N GLY A 179 27.18 -8.77 12.22
CA GLY A 179 28.61 -9.00 12.07
C GLY A 179 29.06 -9.27 10.63
N HIS A 180 28.17 -9.20 9.63
CA HIS A 180 28.57 -9.40 8.25
C HIS A 180 29.28 -8.16 7.68
N SER A 181 30.44 -8.35 7.05
CA SER A 181 31.19 -7.31 6.34
C SER A 181 31.18 -7.51 4.81
N ARG A 182 31.04 -8.75 4.33
CA ARG A 182 30.89 -9.08 2.91
C ARG A 182 29.40 -9.29 2.60
N ILE A 183 28.72 -8.17 2.30
CA ILE A 183 27.28 -8.13 2.03
C ILE A 183 27.07 -7.77 0.56
N GLY A 184 26.32 -8.62 -0.18
CA GLY A 184 25.93 -8.32 -1.55
C GLY A 184 24.46 -7.88 -1.64
N TYR A 185 24.13 -7.15 -2.69
CA TYR A 185 22.76 -6.81 -3.06
C TYR A 185 22.40 -7.47 -4.39
N ILE A 186 21.32 -8.23 -4.38
CA ILE A 186 20.70 -8.78 -5.61
C ILE A 186 19.55 -7.86 -6.01
N GLY A 187 19.86 -6.94 -6.94
CA GLY A 187 18.90 -6.02 -7.54
C GLY A 187 18.16 -6.60 -8.75
N ILE A 188 17.52 -5.74 -9.53
CA ILE A 188 16.89 -6.09 -10.83
C ILE A 188 17.24 -5.04 -11.87
N ASP A 189 17.22 -5.44 -13.17
CA ASP A 189 17.51 -4.52 -14.29
C ASP A 189 16.26 -3.86 -14.89
N GLU A 190 15.09 -4.20 -14.46
CA GLU A 190 13.84 -3.77 -15.06
C GLU A 190 13.52 -2.30 -14.73
N GLU A 191 13.75 -1.40 -15.68
CA GLU A 191 13.66 0.08 -15.56
C GLU A 191 12.29 0.61 -15.08
N LYS A 192 11.23 -0.14 -15.33
CA LYS A 192 9.86 0.28 -14.95
C LYS A 192 9.67 0.39 -13.42
N TYR A 193 10.49 -0.31 -12.62
CA TYR A 193 10.39 -0.28 -11.15
C TYR A 193 11.27 0.83 -10.55
N ILE A 194 10.67 1.87 -10.01
CA ILE A 194 11.41 2.91 -9.27
C ILE A 194 12.10 2.34 -8.03
N ALA A 195 11.46 1.40 -7.36
CA ALA A 195 11.97 0.72 -6.17
C ALA A 195 13.39 0.14 -6.38
N ARG A 196 13.72 -0.27 -7.62
CA ARG A 196 15.05 -0.75 -8.01
C ARG A 196 16.16 0.20 -7.56
N HIS A 197 16.07 1.45 -7.97
CA HIS A 197 17.07 2.46 -7.64
C HIS A 197 17.05 2.84 -6.16
N LEU A 198 15.85 2.93 -5.58
CA LEU A 198 15.70 3.37 -4.19
C LEU A 198 16.20 2.32 -3.20
N ARG A 199 15.95 1.03 -3.45
CA ARG A 199 16.47 -0.06 -2.62
C ARG A 199 17.99 -0.19 -2.75
N GLU A 200 18.53 -0.05 -3.97
CA GLU A 200 19.99 -0.01 -4.20
C GLU A 200 20.61 1.20 -3.50
N GLU A 201 20.00 2.38 -3.56
CA GLU A 201 20.46 3.59 -2.87
C GLU A 201 20.52 3.36 -1.35
N GLY A 202 19.47 2.76 -0.76
CA GLY A 202 19.44 2.42 0.67
C GLY A 202 20.56 1.46 1.07
N TYR A 203 20.80 0.41 0.27
CA TYR A 203 21.92 -0.53 0.46
C TYR A 203 23.26 0.19 0.40
N ARG A 204 23.55 0.95 -0.67
CA ARG A 204 24.79 1.69 -0.83
C ARG A 204 25.03 2.68 0.31
N LYS A 205 23.97 3.38 0.74
CA LYS A 205 24.06 4.32 1.85
C LYS A 205 24.45 3.64 3.16
N ALA A 206 23.89 2.46 3.47
CA ALA A 206 24.31 1.71 4.65
C ALA A 206 25.76 1.23 4.54
N MET A 207 26.16 0.65 3.40
CA MET A 207 27.53 0.21 3.19
C MET A 207 28.53 1.37 3.33
N GLN A 208 28.23 2.53 2.76
CA GLN A 208 29.05 3.74 2.87
C GLN A 208 29.13 4.27 4.30
N GLU A 209 28.01 4.28 5.05
CA GLU A 209 27.99 4.79 6.42
C GLU A 209 28.83 3.94 7.37
N PHE A 210 28.80 2.61 7.21
CA PHE A 210 29.45 1.69 8.14
C PHE A 210 30.86 1.29 7.72
N PHE A 211 31.17 1.22 6.44
CA PHE A 211 32.49 0.77 5.94
C PHE A 211 33.29 1.89 5.28
N GLY A 212 32.70 3.01 4.92
CA GLY A 212 33.36 4.20 4.43
C GLY A 212 33.99 4.07 3.03
N ASP A 213 33.81 2.93 2.35
CA ASP A 213 34.44 2.65 1.07
C ASP A 213 33.48 2.01 0.07
N GLU A 214 33.41 2.56 -1.15
CA GLU A 214 32.61 1.98 -2.25
C GLU A 214 33.16 0.63 -2.73
N SER A 215 34.41 0.26 -2.43
CA SER A 215 34.96 -1.04 -2.78
C SER A 215 34.29 -2.21 -2.05
N SER A 216 33.59 -1.94 -0.94
CA SER A 216 32.80 -2.91 -0.20
C SER A 216 31.41 -3.16 -0.83
N VAL A 217 30.99 -2.33 -1.81
CA VAL A 217 29.69 -2.41 -2.47
C VAL A 217 29.68 -3.49 -3.55
N LEU A 218 28.87 -4.52 -3.37
CA LEU A 218 28.70 -5.63 -4.31
C LEU A 218 27.24 -5.69 -4.79
N VAL A 219 26.99 -5.29 -6.03
CA VAL A 219 25.67 -5.29 -6.66
C VAL A 219 25.64 -6.21 -7.86
N VAL A 220 24.70 -7.13 -7.88
CA VAL A 220 24.38 -7.99 -9.02
C VAL A 220 22.89 -7.85 -9.34
N ASN A 221 22.58 -7.65 -10.61
CA ASN A 221 21.18 -7.48 -11.02
C ASN A 221 20.64 -8.73 -11.69
N ALA A 222 19.50 -9.20 -11.19
CA ALA A 222 18.65 -10.16 -11.88
C ALA A 222 17.93 -9.45 -13.04
N HIS A 223 17.59 -10.18 -14.11
CA HIS A 223 16.90 -9.60 -15.25
C HIS A 223 15.51 -9.04 -14.90
N ASP A 224 14.81 -9.72 -14.00
CA ASP A 224 13.48 -9.37 -13.52
C ASP A 224 13.28 -9.85 -12.06
N PRO A 225 12.16 -9.50 -11.37
CA PRO A 225 11.95 -9.92 -9.98
C PRO A 225 11.45 -11.37 -9.82
N SER A 226 11.63 -12.25 -10.80
CA SER A 226 11.22 -13.65 -10.70
C SER A 226 12.20 -14.48 -9.86
N ILE A 227 11.69 -15.60 -9.33
CA ILE A 227 12.51 -16.58 -8.59
C ILE A 227 13.66 -17.10 -9.46
N SER A 228 13.39 -17.42 -10.73
CA SER A 228 14.39 -17.98 -11.64
C SER A 228 15.48 -16.99 -12.02
N ALA A 229 15.14 -15.71 -12.17
CA ALA A 229 16.12 -14.66 -12.43
C ALA A 229 17.00 -14.40 -11.21
N GLY A 230 16.42 -14.39 -10.01
CA GLY A 230 17.15 -14.30 -8.74
C GLY A 230 18.09 -15.51 -8.53
N GLU A 231 17.64 -16.73 -8.83
CA GLU A 231 18.48 -17.94 -8.77
C GLU A 231 19.69 -17.83 -9.71
N LYS A 232 19.48 -17.37 -10.94
CA LYS A 232 20.56 -17.22 -11.92
C LYS A 232 21.57 -16.15 -11.47
N ALA A 233 21.10 -14.98 -11.05
CA ALA A 233 21.97 -13.89 -10.59
C ALA A 233 22.80 -14.30 -9.37
N ALA A 234 22.24 -15.09 -8.46
CA ALA A 234 22.95 -15.57 -7.28
C ALA A 234 24.01 -16.63 -7.60
N LYS A 235 23.80 -17.50 -8.59
CA LYS A 235 24.76 -18.57 -8.93
C LYS A 235 26.13 -18.02 -9.24
N ASP A 236 26.23 -17.04 -10.12
CA ASP A 236 27.50 -16.46 -10.53
C ASP A 236 28.25 -15.82 -9.33
N LEU A 237 27.53 -15.27 -8.38
CA LEU A 237 28.06 -14.65 -7.16
C LEU A 237 28.49 -15.68 -6.11
N LEU A 238 27.74 -16.78 -5.99
CA LEU A 238 27.99 -17.81 -4.99
C LEU A 238 29.04 -18.85 -5.43
N ASP A 239 29.35 -18.93 -6.73
CA ASP A 239 30.42 -19.79 -7.27
C ASP A 239 31.84 -19.26 -6.97
N ALA A 240 31.99 -18.05 -6.40
CA ALA A 240 33.26 -17.52 -5.95
C ALA A 240 33.87 -18.36 -4.82
N SER A 241 35.16 -18.21 -4.59
CA SER A 241 35.87 -18.86 -3.47
C SER A 241 35.24 -18.47 -2.11
N ALA A 242 35.42 -19.30 -1.08
CA ALA A 242 34.85 -19.01 0.25
C ALA A 242 35.38 -17.70 0.85
N GLU A 243 36.56 -17.26 0.47
CA GLU A 243 37.16 -16.00 0.90
C GLU A 243 36.55 -14.78 0.18
N GLU A 244 36.10 -14.95 -1.07
CA GLU A 244 35.59 -13.86 -1.90
C GLU A 244 34.06 -13.76 -1.86
N ARG A 245 33.41 -14.89 -1.62
CA ARG A 245 31.95 -14.99 -1.59
C ARG A 245 31.33 -14.12 -0.48
N PRO A 246 30.21 -13.42 -0.74
CA PRO A 246 29.47 -12.72 0.32
C PRO A 246 28.95 -13.71 1.37
N THR A 247 28.98 -13.31 2.63
CA THR A 247 28.40 -14.07 3.74
C THR A 247 26.94 -13.71 4.01
N ALA A 248 26.46 -12.63 3.39
CA ALA A 248 25.08 -12.18 3.47
C ALA A 248 24.62 -11.53 2.18
N LEU A 249 23.34 -11.68 1.85
CA LEU A 249 22.70 -11.06 0.70
C LEU A 249 21.43 -10.32 1.12
N PHE A 250 21.35 -9.04 0.74
CA PHE A 250 20.11 -8.31 0.68
C PHE A 250 19.50 -8.46 -0.73
N CYS A 251 18.25 -8.88 -0.82
CA CYS A 251 17.56 -9.17 -2.07
C CYS A 251 16.47 -8.12 -2.36
N PHE A 252 16.34 -7.76 -3.64
CA PHE A 252 15.33 -6.81 -4.11
C PHE A 252 13.93 -7.14 -3.60
N SER A 253 13.56 -8.43 -3.56
CA SER A 253 12.24 -8.87 -3.10
C SER A 253 12.33 -10.23 -2.42
N ASP A 254 11.27 -10.65 -1.73
CA ASP A 254 11.14 -12.00 -1.17
C ASP A 254 11.22 -13.07 -2.27
N ARG A 255 10.69 -12.78 -3.46
CA ARG A 255 10.78 -13.69 -4.61
C ARG A 255 12.23 -13.86 -5.09
N THR A 256 12.99 -12.76 -5.14
CA THR A 256 14.41 -12.78 -5.45
C THR A 256 15.18 -13.55 -4.38
N ALA A 257 14.87 -13.32 -3.09
CA ALA A 257 15.46 -14.05 -1.97
C ALA A 257 15.20 -15.58 -2.05
N PHE A 258 14.01 -15.96 -2.50
CA PHE A 258 13.71 -17.38 -2.74
C PHE A 258 14.58 -17.99 -3.86
N GLY A 259 14.84 -17.23 -4.92
CA GLY A 259 15.78 -17.62 -5.97
C GLY A 259 17.21 -17.79 -5.44
N VAL A 260 17.67 -16.85 -4.62
CA VAL A 260 18.97 -16.93 -3.94
C VAL A 260 19.09 -18.19 -3.08
N ALA A 261 18.06 -18.50 -2.30
CA ALA A 261 18.05 -19.68 -1.45
C ALA A 261 18.17 -20.98 -2.28
N ARG A 262 17.50 -21.06 -3.42
CA ARG A 262 17.61 -22.19 -4.35
C ARG A 262 19.02 -22.32 -4.92
N ALA A 263 19.64 -21.21 -5.30
CA ALA A 263 21.03 -21.20 -5.76
C ALA A 263 21.98 -21.71 -4.66
N ALA A 264 21.87 -21.18 -3.43
CA ALA A 264 22.64 -21.59 -2.29
C ALA A 264 22.49 -23.10 -2.02
N GLN A 265 21.27 -23.62 -1.97
CA GLN A 265 20.97 -25.02 -1.76
C GLN A 265 21.58 -25.91 -2.86
N SER A 266 21.58 -25.46 -4.12
CA SER A 266 22.13 -26.25 -5.26
C SER A 266 23.62 -26.51 -5.17
N ILE A 267 24.36 -25.70 -4.41
CA ILE A 267 25.80 -25.81 -4.16
C ILE A 267 26.14 -26.21 -2.71
N GLY A 268 25.13 -26.64 -1.95
CA GLY A 268 25.28 -27.18 -0.60
C GLY A 268 25.46 -26.15 0.51
N LEU A 269 25.16 -24.87 0.27
CA LEU A 269 25.19 -23.83 1.31
C LEU A 269 23.91 -23.87 2.14
N SER A 270 24.08 -23.78 3.46
CA SER A 270 22.98 -23.69 4.42
C SER A 270 22.63 -22.25 4.77
N ILE A 271 21.33 -21.96 4.92
CA ILE A 271 20.84 -20.69 5.42
C ILE A 271 20.36 -20.92 6.85
N PRO A 272 20.75 -20.09 7.81
CA PRO A 272 21.58 -18.87 7.69
C PRO A 272 23.09 -19.12 7.91
N ASN A 273 23.54 -20.37 8.18
CA ASN A 273 24.88 -20.62 8.70
C ASN A 273 26.01 -20.26 7.72
N ASP A 274 25.84 -20.60 6.42
CA ASP A 274 26.84 -20.27 5.38
C ASP A 274 26.49 -18.98 4.62
N LEU A 275 25.20 -18.63 4.59
CA LEU A 275 24.70 -17.46 3.90
C LEU A 275 23.48 -16.89 4.59
N SER A 276 23.57 -15.67 5.11
CA SER A 276 22.43 -14.91 5.62
C SER A 276 21.67 -14.24 4.48
N ILE A 277 20.33 -14.18 4.54
CA ILE A 277 19.51 -13.58 3.50
C ILE A 277 18.45 -12.66 4.13
N VAL A 278 18.33 -11.45 3.56
CA VAL A 278 17.22 -10.53 3.84
C VAL A 278 16.46 -10.25 2.56
N GLY A 279 15.11 -10.37 2.63
CA GLY A 279 14.22 -10.03 1.54
C GLY A 279 13.62 -8.64 1.65
N PHE A 280 12.65 -8.36 0.79
CA PHE A 280 11.81 -7.17 0.80
C PHE A 280 10.41 -7.54 0.32
N ASP A 281 9.37 -6.89 0.78
CA ASP A 281 7.93 -6.97 0.52
C ASP A 281 7.14 -7.60 1.68
N ASN A 282 7.68 -8.55 2.43
CA ASN A 282 7.00 -9.36 3.45
C ASN A 282 5.71 -10.02 2.92
N VAL A 283 5.80 -10.61 1.73
CA VAL A 283 4.69 -11.38 1.17
C VAL A 283 4.45 -12.62 2.03
N GLN A 284 3.29 -12.69 2.68
CA GLN A 284 2.96 -13.68 3.71
C GLN A 284 3.31 -15.11 3.30
N TYR A 285 2.93 -15.53 2.10
CA TYR A 285 3.18 -16.89 1.64
C TYR A 285 4.64 -17.16 1.28
N THR A 286 5.42 -16.15 0.88
CA THR A 286 6.82 -16.33 0.53
C THR A 286 7.70 -16.29 1.76
N SER A 287 7.52 -15.29 2.63
CA SER A 287 8.38 -15.08 3.78
C SER A 287 8.15 -16.07 4.93
N GLU A 288 6.90 -16.53 5.13
CA GLU A 288 6.57 -17.48 6.19
C GLU A 288 6.83 -18.95 5.81
N PHE A 289 6.70 -19.30 4.53
CA PHE A 289 7.00 -20.65 4.02
C PHE A 289 8.46 -20.83 3.57
N PHE A 290 9.25 -19.78 3.63
CA PHE A 290 10.69 -19.86 3.45
C PHE A 290 11.29 -20.62 4.64
N GLU A 291 12.21 -21.58 4.40
CA GLU A 291 12.85 -22.36 5.47
C GLU A 291 14.37 -22.18 5.42
N PRO A 292 14.96 -21.57 6.46
CA PRO A 292 14.35 -20.97 7.66
C PRO A 292 13.56 -19.69 7.32
N ARG A 293 12.55 -19.30 8.14
CA ARG A 293 11.69 -18.13 7.88
C ARG A 293 12.49 -16.87 7.52
N LEU A 294 12.08 -16.22 6.43
CA LEU A 294 12.82 -15.11 5.83
C LEU A 294 12.69 -13.82 6.65
N THR A 295 13.82 -13.27 7.08
CA THR A 295 13.93 -11.88 7.52
C THR A 295 13.70 -10.99 6.31
N THR A 296 12.80 -10.00 6.42
CA THR A 296 12.39 -9.18 5.27
C THR A 296 11.92 -7.80 5.72
N VAL A 297 11.85 -6.86 4.79
CA VAL A 297 11.24 -5.55 4.99
C VAL A 297 9.79 -5.58 4.54
N GLU A 298 8.87 -5.07 5.36
CA GLU A 298 7.45 -5.01 5.00
C GLU A 298 7.14 -3.81 4.12
N LEU A 299 6.52 -4.04 2.95
CA LEU A 299 5.81 -3.01 2.22
C LEU A 299 4.47 -2.74 2.91
N PRO A 300 4.27 -1.54 3.50
CA PRO A 300 3.16 -1.29 4.41
C PRO A 300 1.87 -0.92 3.66
N HIS A 301 1.45 -1.69 2.65
CA HIS A 301 0.31 -1.39 1.78
C HIS A 301 -0.98 -1.04 2.54
N PRO A 302 -1.37 -1.74 3.64
CA PRO A 302 -2.56 -1.33 4.40
C PRO A 302 -2.41 0.04 5.06
N ARG A 303 -1.20 0.40 5.52
CA ARG A 303 -0.94 1.72 6.12
C ARG A 303 -0.86 2.81 5.05
N MET A 304 -0.28 2.52 3.90
CA MET A 304 -0.22 3.43 2.77
C MET A 304 -1.62 3.78 2.26
N SER A 305 -2.47 2.80 2.05
CA SER A 305 -3.84 3.03 1.58
C SER A 305 -4.72 3.73 2.63
N ALA A 306 -4.54 3.42 3.92
CA ALA A 306 -5.21 4.16 4.99
C ALA A 306 -4.78 5.63 5.03
N GLU A 307 -3.49 5.92 4.82
CA GLU A 307 -2.96 7.27 4.73
C GLU A 307 -3.50 8.00 3.48
N ALA A 308 -3.58 7.32 2.33
CA ALA A 308 -4.17 7.90 1.11
C ALA A 308 -5.63 8.29 1.33
N VAL A 309 -6.43 7.46 2.02
CA VAL A 309 -7.80 7.81 2.41
C VAL A 309 -7.82 9.03 3.32
N ARG A 310 -6.94 9.10 4.32
CA ARG A 310 -6.86 10.26 5.23
C ARG A 310 -6.57 11.55 4.47
N GLN A 311 -5.62 11.51 3.54
CA GLN A 311 -5.28 12.66 2.70
C GLN A 311 -6.44 13.06 1.79
N LEU A 312 -7.09 12.07 1.16
CA LEU A 312 -8.24 12.32 0.29
C LEU A 312 -9.40 12.97 1.06
N VAL A 313 -9.72 12.49 2.26
CA VAL A 313 -10.76 13.06 3.11
C VAL A 313 -10.43 14.50 3.51
N GLN A 314 -9.16 14.80 3.81
CA GLN A 314 -8.72 16.18 4.06
C GLN A 314 -8.95 17.10 2.85
N LEU A 315 -8.65 16.61 1.63
CA LEU A 315 -8.92 17.38 0.40
C LEU A 315 -10.42 17.58 0.16
N ILE A 316 -11.26 16.59 0.49
CA ILE A 316 -12.72 16.67 0.37
C ILE A 316 -13.30 17.69 1.35
N ASP A 317 -12.81 17.73 2.59
CA ASP A 317 -13.37 18.54 3.65
C ASP A 317 -12.82 19.97 3.67
N ASN A 318 -11.54 20.16 3.36
CA ASN A 318 -10.84 21.43 3.48
C ASN A 318 -10.51 22.11 2.13
N GLY A 319 -10.77 21.42 1.01
CA GLY A 319 -10.38 21.88 -0.31
C GLY A 319 -8.92 21.56 -0.68
N PRO A 320 -8.47 22.02 -1.86
CA PRO A 320 -7.12 21.72 -2.35
C PRO A 320 -6.03 22.27 -1.42
N THR A 321 -4.98 21.50 -1.23
CA THR A 321 -3.75 21.85 -0.53
C THR A 321 -2.57 21.80 -1.50
N ASP A 322 -1.41 22.33 -1.09
CA ASP A 322 -0.19 22.14 -1.87
C ASP A 322 0.13 20.65 -1.98
N PRO A 323 0.46 20.17 -3.19
CA PRO A 323 0.83 18.77 -3.41
C PRO A 323 2.01 18.36 -2.54
N SER A 324 1.93 17.17 -1.95
CA SER A 324 2.97 16.65 -1.07
C SER A 324 3.26 15.18 -1.35
N ARG A 325 4.49 14.76 -1.03
CA ARG A 325 4.88 13.35 -1.07
C ARG A 325 5.03 12.83 0.35
N ILE A 326 4.19 11.88 0.71
CA ILE A 326 4.12 11.29 2.04
C ILE A 326 4.76 9.91 1.97
N LYS A 327 5.82 9.73 2.73
CA LYS A 327 6.52 8.45 2.85
C LYS A 327 6.00 7.68 4.05
N VAL A 328 5.65 6.43 3.84
CA VAL A 328 5.22 5.50 4.88
C VAL A 328 6.36 4.53 5.19
N SER A 329 6.76 4.47 6.45
CA SER A 329 7.88 3.66 6.91
C SER A 329 7.70 2.18 6.58
N CYS A 330 8.76 1.54 6.08
CA CYS A 330 8.86 0.11 5.77
C CYS A 330 9.63 -0.60 6.89
N PRO A 331 8.98 -1.24 7.87
CA PRO A 331 9.67 -1.86 8.98
C PRO A 331 10.38 -3.14 8.56
N LEU A 332 11.58 -3.37 9.11
CA LEU A 332 12.22 -4.66 9.06
C LEU A 332 11.45 -5.65 9.96
N ILE A 333 11.24 -6.86 9.47
CA ILE A 333 10.63 -7.99 10.18
C ILE A 333 11.69 -9.07 10.36
N PRO A 334 12.42 -9.09 11.46
CA PRO A 334 13.44 -10.11 11.72
C PRO A 334 12.83 -11.49 11.89
N ARG A 335 13.47 -12.50 11.30
CA ARG A 335 13.13 -13.92 11.43
C ARG A 335 14.42 -14.76 11.55
N ASN A 336 14.48 -15.89 10.86
CA ASN A 336 15.51 -16.90 11.09
C ASN A 336 16.54 -17.04 9.96
N SER A 337 16.44 -16.23 8.89
CA SER A 337 17.33 -16.32 7.73
C SER A 337 18.63 -15.51 7.87
N VAL A 338 18.88 -14.93 9.03
CA VAL A 338 20.11 -14.20 9.37
C VAL A 338 20.74 -14.82 10.61
N SER A 339 22.02 -15.15 10.54
CA SER A 339 22.83 -15.57 11.68
C SER A 339 23.82 -14.47 12.08
N THR A 340 24.20 -14.45 13.35
CA THR A 340 25.35 -13.66 13.77
C THR A 340 26.63 -14.37 13.37
N THR A 341 27.57 -13.66 12.71
CA THR A 341 28.92 -14.17 12.52
C THR A 341 29.64 -14.11 13.87
N ALA A 342 30.18 -15.24 14.34
CA ALA A 342 31.13 -15.20 15.44
C ALA A 342 32.36 -14.41 14.99
N GLU A 343 32.86 -13.49 15.82
CA GLU A 343 34.14 -12.82 15.65
C GLU A 343 35.30 -13.80 15.54
#